data_4829a4a4975a3e8c883bb2fec5176644
#
_entry.id   4829a4a4975a3e8c883bb2fec5176644
#
_cell.length_a   1.000
_cell.length_b   1.000
_cell.length_c   1.000
_cell.angle_alpha   90.00
_cell.angle_beta   90.00
_cell.angle_gamma   90.00
#
_symmetry.space_group_name_H-M   'P 1'
#
loop_
_entity.id
_entity.type
_entity.pdbx_description
1 polymer ?
#
loop_
_entity_poly.entity_id
_entity_poly.type
_entity_poly.pdbx_seq_one_letter_code
_entity_poly.pdbx_strand_id
1 'polypeptide(L)'
;MKVQFRVHAVQRMFERRISAVKVHGALDTGETIEDYSSEMPEPSRLILGFQGKRPFHVVTSENPVTNEATVITVYIPDLAKWKRDFRSRK
;
A
#
# COMPACT_ATOMS: atom_id res chain seq x y z
N MET A 1 7.92 10.84 -9.27
CA MET A 1 8.43 9.94 -8.23
C MET A 1 8.72 8.59 -8.86
N LYS A 2 9.90 8.05 -8.59
CA LYS A 2 10.27 6.72 -9.07
C LYS A 2 9.70 5.67 -8.12
N VAL A 3 9.00 4.68 -8.67
CA VAL A 3 8.37 3.63 -7.87
C VAL A 3 9.02 2.29 -8.19
N GLN A 4 9.45 1.60 -7.15
CA GLN A 4 9.98 0.25 -7.23
C GLN A 4 9.04 -0.71 -6.50
N PHE A 5 8.93 -1.93 -7.03
CA PHE A 5 8.08 -2.96 -6.42
C PHE A 5 8.96 -4.11 -5.97
N ARG A 6 8.82 -4.52 -4.73
CA ARG A 6 9.46 -5.76 -4.27
C ARG A 6 8.78 -6.95 -4.93
N VAL A 7 9.53 -8.02 -5.12
CA VAL A 7 9.01 -9.26 -5.74
C VAL A 7 7.76 -9.75 -5.01
N HIS A 8 7.78 -9.71 -3.70
CA HIS A 8 6.62 -10.09 -2.88
C HIS A 8 5.37 -9.28 -3.23
N ALA A 9 5.55 -7.96 -3.41
CA ALA A 9 4.43 -7.09 -3.78
C ALA A 9 3.88 -7.45 -5.16
N VAL A 10 4.77 -7.70 -6.13
CA VAL A 10 4.35 -8.09 -7.48
C VAL A 10 3.57 -9.40 -7.44
N GLN A 11 4.04 -10.36 -6.67
CA GLN A 11 3.35 -11.65 -6.52
C GLN A 11 1.95 -11.49 -5.95
N ARG A 12 1.81 -10.67 -4.90
CA ARG A 12 0.52 -10.41 -4.28
C ARG A 12 -0.44 -9.69 -5.21
N MET A 13 0.07 -8.69 -5.94
CA MET A 13 -0.73 -7.98 -6.94
C MET A 13 -1.26 -8.93 -8.01
N PHE A 14 -0.41 -9.81 -8.50
CA PHE A 14 -0.80 -10.81 -9.49
C PHE A 14 -1.87 -11.75 -8.93
N GLU A 15 -1.64 -12.31 -7.75
CA GLU A 15 -2.59 -13.23 -7.10
C GLU A 15 -3.96 -12.59 -6.86
N ARG A 16 -3.98 -11.31 -6.50
CA ARG A 16 -5.19 -10.57 -6.14
C ARG A 16 -5.76 -9.76 -7.29
N ARG A 17 -5.13 -9.79 -8.45
CA ARG A 17 -5.54 -9.04 -9.65
C ARG A 17 -5.62 -7.55 -9.38
N ILE A 18 -4.60 -7.00 -8.73
CA ILE A 18 -4.47 -5.57 -8.48
C ILE A 18 -3.46 -5.03 -9.47
N SER A 19 -3.87 -4.04 -10.28
CA SER A 19 -3.01 -3.51 -11.32
C SER A 19 -1.98 -2.53 -10.77
N ALA A 20 -0.83 -2.45 -11.45
CA ALA A 20 0.21 -1.48 -11.10
C ALA A 20 -0.31 -0.04 -11.24
N VAL A 21 -1.17 0.23 -12.22
CA VAL A 21 -1.78 1.55 -12.41
C VAL A 21 -2.58 1.96 -11.16
N LYS A 22 -3.35 1.04 -10.59
CA LYS A 22 -4.13 1.33 -9.38
C LYS A 22 -3.25 1.53 -8.16
N VAL A 23 -2.16 0.77 -8.04
CA VAL A 23 -1.20 0.97 -6.96
C VAL A 23 -0.51 2.33 -7.09
N HIS A 24 -0.07 2.71 -8.29
CA HIS A 24 0.48 4.04 -8.55
C HIS A 24 -0.51 5.14 -8.16
N GLY A 25 -1.78 4.98 -8.54
CA GLY A 25 -2.83 5.93 -8.17
C GLY A 25 -2.98 6.05 -6.65
N ALA A 26 -2.93 4.94 -5.94
CA ALA A 26 -3.01 4.95 -4.47
C ALA A 26 -1.83 5.67 -3.84
N LEU A 27 -0.63 5.55 -4.40
CA LEU A 27 0.55 6.27 -3.91
C LEU A 27 0.37 7.79 -4.05
N ASP A 28 -0.33 8.23 -5.11
CA ASP A 28 -0.55 9.66 -5.37
C ASP A 28 -1.73 10.22 -4.58
N THR A 29 -2.85 9.52 -4.54
CA THR A 29 -4.12 10.06 -4.04
C THR A 29 -4.80 9.21 -2.99
N GLY A 30 -4.25 8.06 -2.65
CA GLY A 30 -4.82 7.19 -1.63
C GLY A 30 -4.70 7.80 -0.23
N GLU A 31 -5.45 7.24 0.68
CA GLU A 31 -5.47 7.71 2.07
C GLU A 31 -4.45 6.93 2.91
N THR A 32 -3.54 7.66 3.56
CA THR A 32 -2.64 7.05 4.54
C THR A 32 -3.43 6.77 5.81
N ILE A 33 -3.55 5.49 6.16
CA ILE A 33 -4.37 5.07 7.31
C ILE A 33 -3.52 4.65 8.52
N GLU A 34 -2.26 4.28 8.30
CA GLU A 34 -1.30 4.02 9.37
C GLU A 34 0.06 4.54 8.95
N ASP A 35 0.77 5.13 9.88
CA ASP A 35 2.09 5.72 9.64
C ASP A 35 3.11 5.02 10.52
N TYR A 36 4.08 4.38 9.89
CA TYR A 36 5.17 3.67 10.55
C TYR A 36 6.51 4.39 10.33
N SER A 37 6.48 5.71 10.11
CA SER A 37 7.67 6.49 9.74
C SER A 37 8.74 6.48 10.84
N SER A 38 8.38 6.23 12.09
CA SER A 38 9.32 6.12 13.19
C SER A 38 9.88 4.72 13.39
N GLU A 39 9.39 3.73 12.64
CA GLU A 39 9.84 2.35 12.79
C GLU A 39 11.05 2.06 11.93
N MET A 40 11.96 1.28 12.49
CA MET A 40 13.18 0.88 11.82
C MET A 40 13.12 -0.61 11.48
N PRO A 41 13.86 -1.04 10.47
CA PRO A 41 14.88 -0.29 9.71
C PRO A 41 14.32 0.53 8.55
N GLU A 42 13.05 0.38 8.24
CA GLU A 42 12.48 0.96 7.03
C GLU A 42 11.18 1.72 7.36
N PRO A 43 11.27 3.06 7.49
CA PRO A 43 10.07 3.88 7.69
C PRO A 43 9.08 3.65 6.55
N SER A 44 7.82 3.40 6.91
CA SER A 44 6.80 3.08 5.92
C SER A 44 5.44 3.64 6.31
N ARG A 45 4.50 3.58 5.40
CA ARG A 45 3.11 3.94 5.66
C ARG A 45 2.18 2.94 4.98
N LEU A 46 0.98 2.83 5.53
CA LEU A 46 -0.08 1.98 4.99
C LEU A 46 -1.11 2.86 4.29
N ILE A 47 -1.39 2.56 3.04
CA ILE A 47 -2.28 3.36 2.20
C ILE A 47 -3.49 2.52 1.81
N LEU A 48 -4.68 3.13 1.91
CA LEU A 48 -5.91 2.55 1.38
C LEU A 48 -6.15 3.07 -0.02
N GLY A 49 -6.35 2.17 -0.97
CA GLY A 49 -6.75 2.48 -2.33
C GLY A 49 -7.92 1.59 -2.75
N PHE A 50 -8.49 1.91 -3.91
CA PHE A 50 -9.60 1.15 -4.47
C PHE A 50 -9.35 0.85 -5.93
N GLN A 51 -9.71 -0.37 -6.34
CA GLN A 51 -9.80 -0.76 -7.73
C GLN A 51 -11.28 -1.03 -8.01
N GLY A 52 -11.97 -0.03 -8.56
CA GLY A 52 -13.42 -0.03 -8.59
C GLY A 52 -13.95 0.03 -7.16
N LYS A 53 -14.75 -0.96 -6.77
CA LYS A 53 -15.29 -1.07 -5.41
C LYS A 53 -14.43 -1.94 -4.50
N ARG A 54 -13.36 -2.52 -5.04
CA ARG A 54 -12.49 -3.41 -4.27
C ARG A 54 -11.44 -2.59 -3.53
N PRO A 55 -11.42 -2.64 -2.18
CA PRO A 55 -10.34 -1.99 -1.43
C PRO A 55 -9.07 -2.82 -1.52
N PHE A 56 -7.93 -2.13 -1.46
CA PHE A 56 -6.64 -2.77 -1.24
C PHE A 56 -5.78 -1.90 -0.33
N HIS A 57 -4.84 -2.53 0.32
CA HIS A 57 -3.86 -1.85 1.16
C HIS A 57 -2.48 -1.97 0.53
N VAL A 58 -1.72 -0.88 0.58
CA VAL A 58 -0.34 -0.82 0.09
C VAL A 58 0.54 -0.40 1.25
N VAL A 59 1.57 -1.18 1.53
CA VAL A 59 2.64 -0.77 2.44
C VAL A 59 3.79 -0.26 1.57
N THR A 60 4.15 0.99 1.76
CA THR A 60 5.20 1.64 0.97
C THR A 60 6.20 2.35 1.88
N SER A 61 7.47 2.30 1.47
CA SER A 61 8.54 3.09 2.07
C SER A 61 8.94 4.17 1.06
N GLU A 62 9.09 5.41 1.53
CA GLU A 62 9.43 6.52 0.65
C GLU A 62 10.71 7.19 1.13
N ASN A 63 11.59 7.50 0.18
CA ASN A 63 12.81 8.25 0.44
C ASN A 63 12.65 9.65 -0.12
N PRO A 64 12.46 10.68 0.73
CA PRO A 64 12.26 12.05 0.25
C PRO A 64 13.50 12.67 -0.39
N VAL A 65 14.68 12.16 -0.05
CA VAL A 65 15.93 12.67 -0.62
C VAL A 65 16.05 12.28 -2.08
N THR A 66 15.76 11.03 -2.41
CA THR A 66 15.86 10.51 -3.78
C THR A 66 14.55 10.59 -4.55
N ASN A 67 13.47 10.95 -3.89
CA ASN A 67 12.10 10.95 -4.45
C ASN A 67 11.73 9.56 -5.01
N GLU A 68 12.07 8.53 -4.26
CA GLU A 68 11.75 7.14 -4.62
C GLU A 68 10.78 6.53 -3.63
N ALA A 69 9.90 5.68 -4.12
CA ALA A 69 9.00 4.87 -3.29
C ALA A 69 9.24 3.40 -3.58
N THR A 70 9.24 2.59 -2.53
CA THR A 70 9.34 1.13 -2.65
C THR A 70 8.05 0.52 -2.11
N VAL A 71 7.31 -0.16 -2.98
CA VAL A 71 6.12 -0.89 -2.58
C VAL A 71 6.56 -2.22 -1.96
N ILE A 72 6.34 -2.35 -0.66
CA ILE A 72 6.79 -3.49 0.13
C ILE A 72 5.82 -4.66 -0.01
N THR A 73 4.54 -4.40 0.12
CA THR A 73 3.49 -5.40 -0.07
C THR A 73 2.17 -4.74 -0.42
N VAL A 74 1.29 -5.54 -1.03
CA VAL A 74 -0.07 -5.14 -1.39
C VAL A 74 -0.98 -6.31 -0.99
N TYR A 75 -2.11 -6.01 -0.36
CA TYR A 75 -3.05 -7.06 0.04
C TYR A 75 -4.48 -6.54 0.05
N ILE A 76 -5.42 -7.46 0.07
CA ILE A 76 -6.84 -7.13 0.25
C ILE A 76 -7.12 -7.17 1.76
N PRO A 77 -7.65 -6.10 2.36
CA PRO A 77 -7.94 -6.09 3.79
C PRO A 77 -8.99 -7.12 4.16
N ASP A 78 -8.69 -7.92 5.18
CA ASP A 78 -9.56 -8.97 5.68
C ASP A 78 -10.51 -8.37 6.71
N LEU A 79 -11.82 -8.53 6.52
CA LEU A 79 -12.83 -8.03 7.45
C LEU A 79 -12.77 -8.69 8.83
N ALA A 80 -12.05 -9.80 8.98
CA ALA A 80 -11.77 -10.36 10.29
C ALA A 80 -10.81 -9.48 11.11
N LYS A 81 -9.99 -8.68 10.45
CA LYS A 81 -8.97 -7.82 11.07
C LYS A 81 -9.26 -6.34 10.94
N TRP A 82 -10.05 -5.94 9.94
CA TRP A 82 -10.35 -4.55 9.63
C TRP A 82 -11.85 -4.31 9.72
N LYS A 83 -12.24 -3.10 10.13
CA LYS A 83 -13.63 -2.68 10.10
C LYS A 83 -14.07 -2.47 8.65
N ARG A 84 -15.37 -2.28 8.45
CA ARG A 84 -15.95 -2.14 7.11
C ARG A 84 -15.49 -0.90 6.36
N ASP A 85 -14.93 0.08 7.07
CA ASP A 85 -14.35 1.26 6.43
C ASP A 85 -12.96 0.97 5.82
N PHE A 86 -12.39 -0.21 6.13
CA PHE A 86 -11.05 -0.64 5.69
C PHE A 86 -9.93 0.28 6.16
N ARG A 87 -10.22 1.22 7.07
CA ARG A 87 -9.27 2.19 7.62
C ARG A 87 -8.87 1.86 9.04
N SER A 88 -9.75 1.21 9.77
CA SER A 88 -9.59 0.99 11.21
C SER A 88 -9.49 -0.51 11.49
N ARG A 89 -8.56 -0.86 12.37
CA ARG A 89 -8.45 -2.25 12.85
C ARG A 89 -9.57 -2.56 13.82
N LYS A 90 -9.99 -3.80 13.81
CA LYS A 90 -10.95 -4.29 14.79
C LYS A 90 -10.34 -4.40 16.18
#